data_1486759f156c3963f4e811b38d179227
#
_entry.id   1486759f156c3963f4e811b38d179227
#
_cell.length_a   1.000
_cell.length_b   1.000
_cell.length_c   1.000
_cell.angle_alpha   90.00
_cell.angle_beta   90.00
_cell.angle_gamma   90.00
#
_symmetry.space_group_name_H-M   'P 1'
#
loop_
_entity.id
_entity.type
_entity.pdbx_description
1 polymer ?
#
loop_
_entity_poly.entity_id
_entity_poly.type
_entity_poly.pdbx_seq_one_letter_code
_entity_poly.pdbx_strand_id
1 'polypeptide(L)'
;QLQSDKPSYQTRLKKMMLSRPPGTLNEEEAAASLFISKRTLSRKLSYEGSNFRKIRDEILSQQAALYLRDSELSIEAIAALMNYHDSANFRRAFKRWFDQSPEQFRQNVRSQTVHPHD
;
A
#
# COMPACT_ATOMS: atom_id res chain seq x y z
N GLN A 1 -8.50 3.21 -30.98
CA GLN A 1 -8.58 2.67 -30.32
C GLN A 1 -9.45 2.49 -29.43
N LEU A 2 -9.91 1.73 -29.38
CA LEU A 2 -10.72 1.62 -28.42
C LEU A 2 -10.15 1.09 -27.22
N GLN A 3 -10.29 1.76 -26.16
CA GLN A 3 -9.90 1.27 -24.90
C GLN A 3 -10.88 0.29 -24.41
N SER A 4 -10.43 -0.68 -23.71
CA SER A 4 -11.32 -1.55 -22.98
C SER A 4 -12.01 -0.76 -21.89
N ASP A 5 -13.29 -0.93 -21.75
CA ASP A 5 -14.01 -0.28 -20.67
C ASP A 5 -13.75 -0.93 -19.33
N LYS A 6 -13.22 -2.14 -19.32
CA LYS A 6 -12.95 -2.81 -18.07
C LYS A 6 -11.61 -2.40 -17.53
N PRO A 7 -11.56 -2.01 -16.26
CA PRO A 7 -10.26 -1.74 -15.65
C PRO A 7 -9.44 -3.01 -15.55
N SER A 8 -8.13 -2.86 -15.49
CA SER A 8 -7.24 -3.99 -15.33
C SER A 8 -7.48 -4.67 -13.98
N TYR A 9 -6.98 -5.88 -13.82
CA TYR A 9 -7.07 -6.56 -12.54
C TYR A 9 -6.28 -5.81 -11.48
N GLN A 10 -5.18 -5.20 -11.83
CA GLN A 10 -4.43 -4.35 -10.89
C GLN A 10 -5.29 -3.21 -10.38
N THR A 11 -5.98 -2.52 -11.28
CA THR A 11 -6.82 -1.39 -10.89
C THR A 11 -7.96 -1.85 -9.99
N ARG A 12 -8.59 -2.96 -10.33
CA ARG A 12 -9.69 -3.49 -9.54
C ARG A 12 -9.22 -3.90 -8.15
N LEU A 13 -8.04 -4.51 -8.09
CA LEU A 13 -7.46 -4.94 -6.83
C LEU A 13 -7.09 -3.73 -5.96
N LYS A 14 -6.51 -2.72 -6.55
CA LYS A 14 -6.16 -1.50 -5.81
C LYS A 14 -7.41 -0.83 -5.23
N LYS A 15 -8.46 -0.76 -5.99
CA LYS A 15 -9.71 -0.20 -5.50
C LYS A 15 -10.24 -1.00 -4.32
N MET A 16 -10.16 -2.31 -4.41
CA MET A 16 -10.61 -3.18 -3.34
C MET A 16 -9.81 -2.93 -2.07
N MET A 17 -8.50 -2.81 -2.20
CA MET A 17 -7.62 -2.56 -1.06
C MET A 17 -7.91 -1.21 -0.42
N LEU A 18 -8.19 -0.20 -1.23
CA LEU A 18 -8.46 1.14 -0.72
C LEU A 18 -9.84 1.26 -0.08
N SER A 19 -10.75 0.35 -0.37
CA SER A 19 -12.08 0.38 0.22
C SER A 19 -12.17 -0.32 1.57
N ARG A 20 -11.06 -0.86 2.06
CA ARG A 20 -11.00 -1.60 3.32
C ARG A 20 -9.92 -1.01 4.20
N PRO A 21 -9.96 -1.31 5.50
CA PRO A 21 -8.84 -0.91 6.35
C PRO A 21 -7.52 -1.47 5.82
N PRO A 22 -6.43 -0.72 5.93
CA PRO A 22 -5.16 -1.15 5.37
C PRO A 22 -4.73 -2.53 5.85
N GLY A 23 -4.22 -3.32 4.93
CA GLY A 23 -3.64 -4.62 5.26
C GLY A 23 -4.62 -5.72 5.56
N THR A 24 -5.92 -5.49 5.37
CA THR A 24 -6.92 -6.50 5.74
C THR A 24 -7.37 -7.39 4.60
N LEU A 25 -7.06 -7.05 3.36
CA LEU A 25 -7.47 -7.86 2.22
C LEU A 25 -6.40 -8.90 1.92
N ASN A 26 -6.79 -10.17 1.88
CA ASN A 26 -5.86 -11.19 1.42
C ASN A 26 -6.20 -11.62 0.01
N GLU A 27 -5.32 -12.40 -0.61
CA GLU A 27 -5.45 -12.76 -2.02
C GLU A 27 -6.66 -13.63 -2.28
N GLU A 28 -6.98 -14.52 -1.34
CA GLU A 28 -8.14 -15.39 -1.50
C GLU A 28 -9.44 -14.60 -1.49
N GLU A 29 -9.54 -13.65 -0.57
CA GLU A 29 -10.72 -12.79 -0.50
C GLU A 29 -10.85 -11.93 -1.75
N ALA A 30 -9.73 -11.43 -2.23
CA ALA A 30 -9.73 -10.60 -3.44
C ALA A 30 -10.23 -11.41 -4.63
N ALA A 31 -9.72 -12.62 -4.79
CA ALA A 31 -10.14 -13.49 -5.88
C ALA A 31 -11.62 -13.81 -5.79
N ALA A 32 -12.10 -14.15 -4.59
CA ALA A 32 -13.50 -14.46 -4.38
C ALA A 32 -14.39 -13.27 -4.76
N SER A 33 -13.97 -12.06 -4.40
CA SER A 33 -14.73 -10.86 -4.75
C SER A 33 -14.80 -10.64 -6.25
N LEU A 34 -13.85 -11.15 -6.99
CA LEU A 34 -13.83 -11.04 -8.44
C LEU A 34 -14.43 -12.27 -9.12
N PHE A 35 -14.96 -13.21 -8.32
CA PHE A 35 -15.58 -14.44 -8.80
C PHE A 35 -14.62 -15.32 -9.59
N ILE A 36 -13.36 -15.34 -9.16
CA ILE A 36 -12.33 -16.20 -9.76
C ILE A 36 -11.54 -16.87 -8.65
N SER A 37 -10.76 -17.87 -9.01
CA SER A 37 -9.91 -18.54 -8.05
C SER A 37 -8.65 -17.72 -7.78
N LYS A 38 -8.00 -17.99 -6.66
CA LYS A 38 -6.72 -17.36 -6.34
C LYS A 38 -5.71 -17.61 -7.45
N ARG A 39 -5.69 -18.83 -7.98
CA ARG A 39 -4.77 -19.18 -9.05
C ARG A 39 -5.03 -18.35 -10.31
N THR A 40 -6.31 -18.17 -10.65
CA THR A 40 -6.68 -17.38 -11.81
C THR A 40 -6.26 -15.92 -11.60
N LEU A 41 -6.52 -15.38 -10.41
CA LEU A 41 -6.11 -14.01 -10.11
C LEU A 41 -4.61 -13.85 -10.26
N SER A 42 -3.84 -14.79 -9.72
CA SER A 42 -2.40 -14.74 -9.82
C SER A 42 -1.94 -14.71 -11.28
N ARG A 43 -2.55 -15.55 -12.12
CA ARG A 43 -2.21 -15.57 -13.55
C ARG A 43 -2.56 -14.27 -14.25
N LYS A 44 -3.75 -13.74 -13.94
CA LYS A 44 -4.18 -12.48 -14.56
C LYS A 44 -3.25 -11.34 -14.20
N LEU A 45 -2.86 -11.26 -12.94
CA LEU A 45 -1.92 -10.22 -12.49
C LEU A 45 -0.55 -10.42 -13.15
N SER A 46 -0.12 -11.67 -13.31
CA SER A 46 1.14 -11.95 -13.95
C SER A 46 1.16 -11.49 -15.40
N TYR A 47 0.06 -11.68 -16.12
CA TYR A 47 -0.07 -11.17 -17.48
C TYR A 47 0.07 -9.65 -17.54
N GLU A 48 -0.35 -8.97 -16.47
CA GLU A 48 -0.23 -7.52 -16.39
C GLU A 48 1.12 -7.07 -15.85
N GLY A 49 2.02 -8.01 -15.61
CA GLY A 49 3.36 -7.69 -15.14
C GLY A 49 3.44 -7.41 -13.65
N SER A 50 2.49 -7.94 -12.88
CA SER A 50 2.47 -7.69 -11.45
C SER A 50 2.09 -8.94 -10.66
N ASN A 51 1.86 -8.79 -9.38
CA ASN A 51 1.36 -9.85 -8.52
C ASN A 51 0.70 -9.20 -7.30
N PHE A 52 -0.01 -10.00 -6.52
CA PHE A 52 -0.76 -9.48 -5.39
C PHE A 52 0.13 -8.76 -4.38
N ARG A 53 1.27 -9.36 -4.06
CA ARG A 53 2.18 -8.79 -3.06
C ARG A 53 2.71 -7.43 -3.50
N LYS A 54 3.06 -7.33 -4.77
CA LYS A 54 3.60 -6.09 -5.32
C LYS A 54 2.58 -4.97 -5.24
N ILE A 55 1.34 -5.28 -5.58
CA ILE A 55 0.26 -4.30 -5.52
C ILE A 55 -0.04 -3.93 -4.08
N ARG A 56 -0.04 -4.92 -3.18
CA ARG A 56 -0.25 -4.67 -1.77
C ARG A 56 0.83 -3.74 -1.21
N ASP A 57 2.08 -4.01 -1.55
CA ASP A 57 3.19 -3.16 -1.10
C ASP A 57 3.05 -1.75 -1.63
N GLU A 58 2.62 -1.61 -2.88
CA GLU A 58 2.42 -0.30 -3.47
C GLU A 58 1.37 0.50 -2.71
N ILE A 59 0.24 -0.12 -2.42
CA ILE A 59 -0.83 0.57 -1.70
C ILE A 59 -0.43 0.87 -0.25
N LEU A 60 0.14 -0.10 0.44
CA LEU A 60 0.52 0.10 1.84
C LEU A 60 1.62 1.14 1.98
N SER A 61 2.58 1.15 1.07
CA SER A 61 3.65 2.13 1.14
C SER A 61 3.13 3.55 0.93
N GLN A 62 2.18 3.72 0.02
CA GLN A 62 1.57 5.02 -0.21
C GLN A 62 0.77 5.49 1.00
N GLN A 63 0.02 4.58 1.61
CA GLN A 63 -0.77 4.93 2.79
C GLN A 63 0.13 5.28 3.98
N ALA A 64 1.19 4.53 4.17
CA ALA A 64 2.13 4.81 5.25
C ALA A 64 2.78 6.18 5.05
N ALA A 65 3.18 6.48 3.82
CA ALA A 65 3.79 7.77 3.51
C ALA A 65 2.84 8.93 3.82
N LEU A 66 1.57 8.76 3.49
CA LEU A 66 0.58 9.79 3.77
C LEU A 66 0.40 10.03 5.27
N TYR A 67 0.30 8.96 6.05
CA TYR A 67 0.19 9.10 7.49
C TYR A 67 1.40 9.81 8.08
N LEU A 68 2.58 9.46 7.61
CA LEU A 68 3.80 10.06 8.12
C LEU A 68 3.90 11.54 7.77
N ARG A 69 3.48 11.88 6.57
CA ARG A 69 3.55 13.26 6.11
C ARG A 69 2.45 14.13 6.69
N ASP A 70 1.23 13.60 6.70
CA ASP A 70 0.05 14.42 6.94
C ASP A 70 -0.59 14.27 8.33
N SER A 71 -0.06 13.42 9.19
CA SER A 71 -0.63 13.27 10.52
C SER A 71 0.46 13.36 11.59
N GLU A 72 0.02 13.55 12.84
CA GLU A 72 0.92 13.56 13.99
C GLU A 72 0.96 12.22 14.70
N LEU A 73 0.40 11.18 14.10
CA LEU A 73 0.36 9.87 14.73
C LEU A 73 1.76 9.33 14.96
N SER A 74 1.93 8.63 16.07
CA SER A 74 3.19 7.97 16.36
C SER A 74 3.41 6.83 15.38
N ILE A 75 4.65 6.39 15.28
CA ILE A 75 4.97 5.25 14.42
C ILE A 75 4.21 4.01 14.89
N GLU A 76 4.09 3.83 16.21
CA GLU A 76 3.33 2.72 16.77
C GLU A 76 1.86 2.78 16.38
N ALA A 77 1.28 3.97 16.41
CA ALA A 77 -0.12 4.13 16.03
C ALA A 77 -0.33 3.84 14.55
N ILE A 78 0.58 4.31 13.71
CA ILE A 78 0.51 4.06 12.27
C ILE A 78 0.64 2.57 12.00
N ALA A 79 1.57 1.89 12.66
CA ALA A 79 1.74 0.45 12.49
C ALA A 79 0.44 -0.28 12.80
N ALA A 80 -0.24 0.12 13.88
CA ALA A 80 -1.50 -0.49 14.25
C ALA A 80 -2.58 -0.23 13.21
N LEU A 81 -2.69 1.01 12.73
CA LEU A 81 -3.66 1.36 11.70
C LEU A 81 -3.43 0.61 10.41
N MET A 82 -2.16 0.33 10.09
CA MET A 82 -1.80 -0.39 8.90
C MET A 82 -1.89 -1.90 9.07
N ASN A 83 -2.37 -2.34 10.23
CA ASN A 83 -2.60 -3.75 10.54
C ASN A 83 -1.33 -4.57 10.65
N TYR A 84 -0.26 -3.95 11.15
CA TYR A 84 0.97 -4.68 11.46
C TYR A 84 0.92 -5.18 12.90
N HIS A 85 1.52 -6.33 13.12
CA HIS A 85 1.51 -6.95 14.45
C HIS A 85 2.16 -6.04 15.49
N ASP A 86 3.27 -5.41 15.12
CA ASP A 86 3.95 -4.48 16.00
C ASP A 86 4.72 -3.46 15.15
N SER A 87 5.28 -2.46 15.82
CA SER A 87 5.98 -1.40 15.09
C SER A 87 7.28 -1.90 14.48
N ALA A 88 7.89 -2.94 15.04
CA ALA A 88 9.12 -3.50 14.46
C ALA A 88 8.85 -4.10 13.08
N ASN A 89 7.73 -4.83 12.95
CA ASN A 89 7.34 -5.37 11.65
C ASN A 89 7.06 -4.27 10.65
N PHE A 90 6.38 -3.23 11.09
CA PHE A 90 6.10 -2.08 10.24
C PHE A 90 7.39 -1.41 9.78
N ARG A 91 8.33 -1.20 10.71
CA ARG A 91 9.60 -0.57 10.36
C ARG A 91 10.40 -1.37 9.34
N ARG A 92 10.37 -2.70 9.46
CA ARG A 92 11.06 -3.54 8.48
C ARG A 92 10.42 -3.42 7.10
N ALA A 93 9.09 -3.43 7.04
CA ALA A 93 8.40 -3.25 5.76
C ALA A 93 8.71 -1.88 5.18
N PHE A 94 8.65 -0.86 6.01
CA PHE A 94 8.90 0.51 5.55
C PHE A 94 10.32 0.66 5.00
N LYS A 95 11.29 0.09 5.70
CA LYS A 95 12.68 0.12 5.24
C LYS A 95 12.82 -0.56 3.87
N ARG A 96 12.08 -1.65 3.68
CA ARG A 96 12.09 -2.34 2.39
C ARG A 96 11.50 -1.48 1.29
N TRP A 97 10.43 -0.74 1.61
CA TRP A 97 9.76 0.09 0.60
C TRP A 97 10.55 1.34 0.24
N PHE A 98 11.12 2.01 1.22
CA PHE A 98 11.70 3.35 1.03
C PHE A 98 13.17 3.46 1.35
N ASP A 99 13.79 2.38 1.80
CA ASP A 99 15.22 2.35 2.14
C ASP A 99 15.59 3.35 3.24
N GLN A 100 14.65 3.65 4.10
CA GLN A 100 14.88 4.50 5.27
C GLN A 100 13.84 4.19 6.33
N SER A 101 14.09 4.63 7.56
CA SER A 101 13.15 4.39 8.65
C SER A 101 11.94 5.32 8.50
N PRO A 102 10.79 4.95 9.11
CA PRO A 102 9.65 5.86 9.13
C PRO A 102 9.96 7.20 9.77
N GLU A 103 10.75 7.20 10.84
CA GLU A 103 11.13 8.42 11.52
C GLU A 103 11.93 9.34 10.60
N GLN A 104 12.89 8.75 9.90
CA GLN A 104 13.71 9.52 8.97
C GLN A 104 12.89 10.05 7.81
N PHE A 105 12.01 9.21 7.28
CA PHE A 105 11.14 9.62 6.19
C PHE A 105 10.28 10.83 6.61
N ARG A 106 9.66 10.75 7.79
CA ARG A 106 8.82 11.84 8.30
C ARG A 106 9.63 13.14 8.42
N GLN A 107 10.82 13.02 8.96
CA GLN A 107 11.67 14.19 9.12
C GLN A 107 12.03 14.78 7.77
N ASN A 108 12.37 13.93 6.81
CA ASN A 108 12.77 14.40 5.48
C ASN A 108 11.63 15.10 4.75
N VAL A 109 10.45 14.51 4.75
CA VAL A 109 9.33 15.12 4.02
C VAL A 109 8.88 16.42 4.69
N ARG A 110 8.96 16.50 6.01
CA ARG A 110 8.59 17.73 6.71
C ARG A 110 9.60 18.83 6.49
N SER A 111 10.87 18.46 6.39
CA SER A 111 11.90 19.44 6.05
C SER A 111 11.69 20.01 4.67
N GLN A 112 11.27 19.15 3.73
CA GLN A 112 11.05 19.59 2.35
C GLN A 112 9.82 20.47 2.22
N THR A 113 8.83 20.28 3.09
CA THR A 113 7.61 21.05 3.01
C THR A 113 7.70 22.36 3.77
N VAL A 114 8.71 22.55 4.60
CA VAL A 114 8.91 23.81 5.28
C VAL A 114 9.61 24.77 4.35
N HIS A 115 9.01 25.95 4.13
CA HIS A 115 9.60 26.94 3.26
C HIS A 115 10.28 27.97 4.09
N PRO A 116 11.50 28.21 3.82
CA PRO A 116 12.19 29.26 4.55
C PRO A 116 11.68 30.59 4.26
N HIS A 117 11.15 31.12 3.44
CA HIS A 117 10.74 32.19 3.13
C HIS A 117 10.47 32.99 3.51
N ASP A 118 10.41 32.87 3.29
CA ASP A 118 10.21 33.37 3.42
C ASP A 118 10.46 33.87 3.65
#